data_8ee600ab0984087e8db56f58c0ed3eae
#
_entry.id   8ee600ab0984087e8db56f58c0ed3eae
#
_cell.length_a   1.000
_cell.length_b   1.000
_cell.length_c   1.000
_cell.angle_alpha   90.00
_cell.angle_beta   90.00
_cell.angle_gamma   90.00
#
_symmetry.space_group_name_H-M   'P 1'
#
loop_
_entity.id
_entity.type
_entity.pdbx_description
1 polymer ?
#
loop_
_entity_poly.entity_id
_entity_poly.type
_entity_poly.pdbx_seq_one_letter_code
_entity_poly.pdbx_strand_id
1 'polypeptide(L)'
;MIAAVVPVKNEAATIRKVIKTVSGTGVDLVIPVFNGCTDKSREIIETMNYANISPIHFESSLGIDVPRSVGAAWAYRLGAEIILFIDGDMEGNITDTLRRLLSSILRKGLQMALTDCYPPETGKKPSQLARYLLNLRSELNRTLGFEEAIGNASPSHGPHAITRKFVEYVPYQELAIPPVALALAARCRLNVGIGARLPHAKLGSRQRDFYHNRQIVETIIGDCLEALQVFYGHTRTRTQDGKTYLGYHTERRFDLLEDFLKIIST
;
A
#
# COMPACT_ATOMS: atom_id res chain seq x y z
N MET A 1 12.86 -0.65 15.41
CA MET A 1 13.04 0.32 14.29
C MET A 1 11.76 0.44 13.49
N ILE A 2 11.39 1.64 13.08
CA ILE A 2 10.24 1.94 12.22
C ILE A 2 10.77 2.36 10.85
N ALA A 3 10.41 1.66 9.79
CA ALA A 3 10.77 2.00 8.42
C ALA A 3 9.55 2.51 7.63
N ALA A 4 9.76 3.50 6.77
CA ALA A 4 8.74 3.96 5.83
C ALA A 4 9.13 3.61 4.40
N VAL A 5 8.29 2.89 3.70
CA VAL A 5 8.44 2.52 2.29
C VAL A 5 7.67 3.50 1.42
N VAL A 6 8.34 4.10 0.47
CA VAL A 6 7.79 5.11 -0.44
C VAL A 6 7.99 4.66 -1.89
N PRO A 7 6.99 4.03 -2.54
CA PRO A 7 7.01 3.80 -3.98
C PRO A 7 7.14 5.10 -4.75
N VAL A 8 8.07 5.16 -5.72
CA VAL A 8 8.34 6.37 -6.51
C VAL A 8 8.31 6.02 -8.00
N LYS A 9 7.36 6.63 -8.74
CA LYS A 9 7.26 6.50 -10.19
C LYS A 9 7.01 7.85 -10.83
N ASN A 10 8.09 8.55 -11.22
CA ASN A 10 8.01 9.88 -11.83
C ASN A 10 7.28 10.90 -10.95
N GLU A 11 7.76 11.07 -9.71
CA GLU A 11 7.16 11.93 -8.69
C GLU A 11 8.01 13.17 -8.37
N ALA A 12 8.78 13.68 -9.34
CA ALA A 12 9.70 14.83 -9.14
C ALA A 12 9.02 16.07 -8.52
N ALA A 13 7.73 16.27 -8.79
CA ALA A 13 7.02 17.44 -8.25
C ALA A 13 6.56 17.26 -6.80
N THR A 14 6.37 16.05 -6.30
CA THR A 14 5.75 15.75 -4.99
C THR A 14 6.73 15.13 -4.00
N ILE A 15 7.68 14.34 -4.49
CA ILE A 15 8.50 13.45 -3.67
C ILE A 15 9.27 14.17 -2.55
N ARG A 16 9.78 15.37 -2.80
CA ARG A 16 10.48 16.16 -1.76
C ARG A 16 9.57 16.43 -0.56
N LYS A 17 8.31 16.77 -0.81
CA LYS A 17 7.33 17.06 0.24
C LYS A 17 6.93 15.79 0.98
N VAL A 18 6.73 14.68 0.24
CA VAL A 18 6.41 13.38 0.84
C VAL A 18 7.53 12.91 1.77
N ILE A 19 8.78 12.95 1.33
CA ILE A 19 9.93 12.57 2.17
C ILE A 19 10.00 13.44 3.43
N LYS A 20 9.81 14.77 3.32
CA LYS A 20 9.78 15.67 4.50
C LYS A 20 8.63 15.30 5.46
N THR A 21 7.44 15.02 4.93
CA THR A 21 6.27 14.62 5.73
C THR A 21 6.55 13.33 6.49
N VAL A 22 7.12 12.33 5.83
CA VAL A 22 7.49 11.04 6.41
C VAL A 22 8.58 11.19 7.48
N SER A 23 9.67 11.88 7.17
CA SER A 23 10.76 12.12 8.13
C SER A 23 10.26 12.86 9.37
N GLY A 24 9.27 13.76 9.23
CA GLY A 24 8.63 14.47 10.35
C GLY A 24 7.81 13.59 11.27
N THR A 25 7.57 12.31 10.94
CA THR A 25 6.80 11.38 11.80
C THR A 25 7.64 10.74 12.90
N GLY A 26 8.96 10.78 12.79
CA GLY A 26 9.88 10.10 13.69
C GLY A 26 10.18 8.66 13.28
N VAL A 27 10.03 8.31 11.99
CA VAL A 27 10.52 7.03 11.46
C VAL A 27 12.04 6.98 11.48
N ASP A 28 12.59 5.83 11.80
CA ASP A 28 14.06 5.63 11.88
C ASP A 28 14.67 5.53 10.47
N LEU A 29 13.93 5.02 9.50
CA LEU A 29 14.41 4.79 8.14
C LEU A 29 13.35 5.12 7.10
N VAL A 30 13.74 5.77 6.01
CA VAL A 30 12.90 5.99 4.82
C VAL A 30 13.48 5.21 3.65
N ILE A 31 12.68 4.40 2.99
CA ILE A 31 13.06 3.53 1.88
C ILE A 31 12.29 3.95 0.62
N PRO A 32 12.79 4.93 -0.14
CA PRO A 32 12.26 5.20 -1.47
C PRO A 32 12.58 4.03 -2.41
N VAL A 33 11.56 3.50 -3.09
CA VAL A 33 11.73 2.45 -4.09
C VAL A 33 11.46 3.05 -5.46
N PHE A 34 12.52 3.34 -6.20
CA PHE A 34 12.44 3.89 -7.55
C PHE A 34 12.02 2.82 -8.55
N ASN A 35 10.85 3.03 -9.13
CA ASN A 35 10.14 2.08 -9.98
C ASN A 35 10.32 2.45 -11.47
N GLY A 36 11.55 2.37 -11.99
CA GLY A 36 11.88 2.75 -13.36
C GLY A 36 11.55 4.23 -13.63
N CYS A 37 12.06 5.15 -12.80
CA CYS A 37 11.86 6.59 -12.96
C CYS A 37 12.67 7.12 -14.13
N THR A 38 12.05 8.01 -14.93
CA THR A 38 12.66 8.70 -16.08
C THR A 38 12.73 10.22 -15.87
N ASP A 39 12.20 10.72 -14.76
CA ASP A 39 12.23 12.12 -14.35
C ASP A 39 13.32 12.39 -13.28
N LYS A 40 13.31 13.58 -12.71
CA LYS A 40 14.27 14.01 -11.69
C LYS A 40 13.98 13.51 -10.27
N SER A 41 13.06 12.54 -10.08
CA SER A 41 12.69 12.03 -8.75
C SER A 41 13.91 11.53 -7.97
N ARG A 42 14.82 10.81 -8.64
CA ARG A 42 16.05 10.27 -8.04
C ARG A 42 16.97 11.41 -7.58
N GLU A 43 17.30 12.32 -8.48
CA GLU A 43 18.17 13.48 -8.20
C GLU A 43 17.64 14.30 -7.01
N ILE A 44 16.33 14.50 -6.95
CA ILE A 44 15.69 15.26 -5.86
C ILE A 44 15.91 14.59 -4.51
N ILE A 45 15.77 13.27 -4.40
CA ILE A 45 15.97 12.55 -3.15
C ILE A 45 17.45 12.54 -2.76
N GLU A 46 18.36 12.27 -3.69
CA GLU A 46 19.80 12.27 -3.45
C GLU A 46 20.30 13.63 -2.93
N THR A 47 19.74 14.75 -3.44
CA THR A 47 20.09 16.10 -2.98
C THR A 47 19.50 16.47 -1.62
N MET A 48 18.58 15.69 -1.05
CA MET A 48 18.00 15.99 0.27
C MET A 48 18.99 15.73 1.44
N ASN A 49 20.02 14.91 1.20
CA ASN A 49 21.08 14.62 2.16
C ASN A 49 20.60 14.22 3.57
N TYR A 50 19.54 13.41 3.65
CA TYR A 50 19.08 12.83 4.91
C TYR A 50 19.82 11.53 5.21
N ALA A 51 20.42 11.44 6.41
CA ALA A 51 21.22 10.27 6.82
C ALA A 51 20.38 8.98 6.96
N ASN A 52 19.07 9.11 7.12
CA ASN A 52 18.15 7.97 7.31
C ASN A 52 17.39 7.57 6.04
N ILE A 53 17.90 7.88 4.86
CA ILE A 53 17.32 7.43 3.58
C ILE A 53 18.15 6.27 3.03
N SER A 54 17.48 5.15 2.73
CA SER A 54 18.06 3.95 2.09
C SER A 54 17.31 3.64 0.79
N PRO A 55 17.68 4.25 -0.33
CA PRO A 55 16.93 4.10 -1.59
C PRO A 55 17.21 2.76 -2.25
N ILE A 56 16.20 2.22 -2.94
CA ILE A 56 16.31 1.05 -3.82
C ILE A 56 15.99 1.50 -5.25
N HIS A 57 16.81 1.08 -6.19
CA HIS A 57 16.71 1.49 -7.59
C HIS A 57 16.41 0.32 -8.50
N PHE A 58 15.34 0.46 -9.29
CA PHE A 58 15.06 -0.41 -10.42
C PHE A 58 15.03 0.43 -11.70
N GLU A 59 15.82 0.06 -12.67
CA GLU A 59 15.84 0.70 -13.99
C GLU A 59 14.57 0.37 -14.77
N SER A 60 14.07 -0.86 -14.64
CA SER A 60 12.80 -1.30 -15.22
C SER A 60 11.65 -1.09 -14.26
N SER A 61 10.46 -0.76 -14.80
CA SER A 61 9.26 -0.64 -13.97
C SER A 61 8.87 -1.98 -13.35
N LEU A 62 8.61 -1.98 -12.05
CA LEU A 62 8.10 -3.13 -11.31
C LEU A 62 6.58 -3.31 -11.45
N GLY A 63 5.89 -2.33 -12.02
CA GLY A 63 4.43 -2.25 -12.01
C GLY A 63 3.86 -1.68 -10.72
N ILE A 64 2.54 -1.83 -10.56
CA ILE A 64 1.82 -1.32 -9.39
C ILE A 64 2.04 -2.23 -8.16
N ASP A 65 2.12 -1.64 -6.98
CA ASP A 65 2.22 -2.28 -5.66
C ASP A 65 3.48 -3.14 -5.41
N VAL A 66 4.14 -3.69 -6.43
CA VAL A 66 5.38 -4.47 -6.30
C VAL A 66 6.49 -3.69 -5.57
N PRO A 67 6.66 -2.35 -5.77
CA PRO A 67 7.61 -1.58 -4.99
C PRO A 67 7.36 -1.63 -3.47
N ARG A 68 6.10 -1.81 -3.02
CA ARG A 68 5.79 -1.99 -1.59
C ARG A 68 6.35 -3.30 -1.06
N SER A 69 6.24 -4.38 -1.84
CA SER A 69 6.81 -5.70 -1.50
C SER A 69 8.33 -5.65 -1.39
N VAL A 70 8.98 -5.03 -2.36
CA VAL A 70 10.44 -4.80 -2.35
C VAL A 70 10.87 -4.02 -1.11
N GLY A 71 10.23 -2.89 -0.85
CA GLY A 71 10.55 -2.05 0.29
C GLY A 71 10.28 -2.74 1.63
N ALA A 72 9.20 -3.55 1.74
CA ALA A 72 8.89 -4.33 2.93
C ALA A 72 9.96 -5.39 3.21
N ALA A 73 10.40 -6.12 2.19
CA ALA A 73 11.45 -7.12 2.32
C ALA A 73 12.78 -6.50 2.78
N TRP A 74 13.14 -5.36 2.21
CA TRP A 74 14.33 -4.63 2.61
C TRP A 74 14.23 -4.08 4.03
N ALA A 75 13.09 -3.49 4.39
CA ALA A 75 12.82 -3.01 5.76
C ALA A 75 12.95 -4.15 6.78
N TYR A 76 12.35 -5.32 6.50
CA TYR A 76 12.44 -6.50 7.34
C TYR A 76 13.89 -6.96 7.53
N ARG A 77 14.67 -7.04 6.45
CA ARG A 77 16.10 -7.40 6.50
C ARG A 77 16.92 -6.44 7.37
N LEU A 78 16.58 -5.15 7.33
CA LEU A 78 17.23 -4.11 8.15
C LEU A 78 16.74 -4.10 9.61
N GLY A 79 15.84 -4.99 9.99
CA GLY A 79 15.35 -5.12 11.37
C GLY A 79 14.17 -4.21 11.71
N ALA A 80 13.36 -3.79 10.71
CA ALA A 80 12.15 -3.02 10.99
C ALA A 80 11.10 -3.87 11.73
N GLU A 81 10.57 -3.31 12.82
CA GLU A 81 9.44 -3.88 13.59
C GLU A 81 8.10 -3.36 13.08
N ILE A 82 8.10 -2.16 12.50
CA ILE A 82 6.92 -1.55 11.90
C ILE A 82 7.33 -0.99 10.54
N ILE A 83 6.50 -1.25 9.52
CA ILE A 83 6.67 -0.78 8.15
C ILE A 83 5.47 0.08 7.80
N LEU A 84 5.71 1.36 7.54
CA LEU A 84 4.73 2.33 7.05
C LEU A 84 4.79 2.40 5.53
N PHE A 85 3.64 2.36 4.85
CA PHE A 85 3.54 2.57 3.41
C PHE A 85 2.85 3.89 3.11
N ILE A 86 3.43 4.66 2.20
CA ILE A 86 2.88 5.92 1.69
C ILE A 86 3.35 6.13 0.25
N ASP A 87 2.44 6.49 -0.65
CA ASP A 87 2.80 6.68 -2.04
C ASP A 87 3.50 8.04 -2.27
N GLY A 88 4.43 8.07 -3.23
CA GLY A 88 5.26 9.24 -3.53
C GLY A 88 4.52 10.47 -4.06
N ASP A 89 3.22 10.34 -4.36
CA ASP A 89 2.34 11.43 -4.79
C ASP A 89 1.42 11.96 -3.68
N MET A 90 1.46 11.39 -2.47
CA MET A 90 0.61 11.80 -1.34
C MET A 90 1.18 13.02 -0.62
N GLU A 91 1.06 14.20 -1.23
CA GLU A 91 1.66 15.45 -0.72
C GLU A 91 0.78 16.22 0.28
N GLY A 92 -0.30 15.64 0.79
CA GLY A 92 -1.13 16.24 1.83
C GLY A 92 -0.37 16.54 3.13
N ASN A 93 -0.92 17.44 3.94
CA ASN A 93 -0.39 17.65 5.30
C ASN A 93 -0.91 16.55 6.24
N ILE A 94 -0.24 15.40 6.20
CA ILE A 94 -0.72 14.15 6.82
C ILE A 94 0.22 13.60 7.91
N THR A 95 1.22 14.35 8.33
CA THR A 95 2.20 13.90 9.35
C THR A 95 1.52 13.37 10.60
N ASP A 96 0.50 14.06 11.13
CA ASP A 96 -0.20 13.60 12.33
C ASP A 96 -1.05 12.35 12.07
N THR A 97 -1.56 12.18 10.86
CA THR A 97 -2.26 10.95 10.44
C THR A 97 -1.30 9.76 10.45
N LEU A 98 -0.10 9.94 9.91
CA LEU A 98 0.94 8.91 9.91
C LEU A 98 1.38 8.56 11.34
N ARG A 99 1.56 9.55 12.22
CA ARG A 99 1.85 9.31 13.65
C ARG A 99 0.76 8.51 14.34
N ARG A 100 -0.52 8.80 14.04
CA ARG A 100 -1.66 8.03 14.59
C ARG A 100 -1.66 6.59 14.10
N LEU A 101 -1.37 6.36 12.82
CA LEU A 101 -1.21 5.00 12.27
C LEU A 101 -0.15 4.23 13.04
N LEU A 102 1.05 4.77 13.17
CA LEU A 102 2.16 4.14 13.89
C LEU A 102 1.81 3.88 15.37
N SER A 103 1.22 4.87 16.04
CA SER A 103 0.83 4.72 17.45
C SER A 103 -0.28 3.68 17.65
N SER A 104 -1.16 3.50 16.68
CA SER A 104 -2.25 2.52 16.76
C SER A 104 -1.76 1.08 16.73
N ILE A 105 -0.69 0.79 16.03
CA ILE A 105 -0.01 -0.52 16.05
C ILE A 105 0.31 -0.91 17.49
N LEU A 106 1.00 -0.01 18.21
CA LEU A 106 1.42 -0.27 19.59
C LEU A 106 0.25 -0.29 20.58
N ARG A 107 -0.66 0.70 20.49
CA ARG A 107 -1.74 0.87 21.48
C ARG A 107 -2.86 -0.16 21.33
N LYS A 108 -3.15 -0.62 20.12
CA LYS A 108 -4.25 -1.55 19.83
C LYS A 108 -3.77 -2.97 19.53
N GLY A 109 -2.45 -3.22 19.52
CA GLY A 109 -1.88 -4.53 19.18
C GLY A 109 -2.19 -4.96 17.73
N LEU A 110 -2.31 -4.00 16.80
CA LEU A 110 -2.62 -4.30 15.40
C LEU A 110 -1.38 -4.86 14.69
N GLN A 111 -1.59 -5.88 13.84
CA GLN A 111 -0.57 -6.31 12.90
C GLN A 111 -0.68 -5.54 11.57
N MET A 112 -1.88 -5.01 11.24
CA MET A 112 -2.08 -4.07 10.13
C MET A 112 -2.98 -2.93 10.59
N ALA A 113 -2.51 -1.70 10.43
CA ALA A 113 -3.26 -0.47 10.69
C ALA A 113 -3.57 0.23 9.38
N LEU A 114 -4.85 0.44 9.08
CA LEU A 114 -5.33 1.08 7.85
C LEU A 114 -5.78 2.51 8.10
N THR A 115 -5.77 3.32 7.04
CA THR A 115 -6.42 4.64 7.02
C THR A 115 -7.83 4.49 6.45
N ASP A 116 -8.83 4.94 7.21
CA ASP A 116 -10.16 5.17 6.67
C ASP A 116 -10.15 6.50 5.90
N CYS A 117 -10.23 6.41 4.57
CA CYS A 117 -10.22 7.55 3.67
C CYS A 117 -11.62 8.09 3.33
N TYR A 118 -12.68 7.43 3.78
CA TYR A 118 -14.07 7.83 3.58
C TYR A 118 -14.87 7.84 4.89
N PRO A 119 -14.38 8.50 5.93
CA PRO A 119 -15.08 8.53 7.21
C PRO A 119 -16.42 9.26 7.06
N PRO A 120 -17.48 8.81 7.77
CA PRO A 120 -18.84 9.34 7.62
C PRO A 120 -18.95 10.86 7.83
N GLU A 121 -18.08 11.42 8.65
CA GLU A 121 -18.10 12.82 9.06
C GLU A 121 -17.75 13.81 7.93
N THR A 122 -17.28 13.34 6.78
CA THR A 122 -16.81 14.24 5.70
C THR A 122 -17.92 14.94 4.93
N GLY A 123 -19.15 14.50 5.03
CA GLY A 123 -20.33 15.11 4.38
C GLY A 123 -20.32 15.11 2.84
N LYS A 124 -19.18 14.84 2.20
CA LYS A 124 -19.07 14.77 0.74
C LYS A 124 -19.44 13.36 0.25
N LYS A 125 -20.45 13.30 -0.61
CA LYS A 125 -20.81 12.02 -1.27
C LYS A 125 -19.71 11.62 -2.26
N PRO A 126 -19.20 10.36 -2.18
CA PRO A 126 -18.28 9.85 -3.19
C PRO A 126 -18.90 9.82 -4.58
N SER A 127 -18.09 9.90 -5.63
CA SER A 127 -18.56 9.69 -7.01
C SER A 127 -19.20 8.30 -7.16
N GLN A 128 -19.96 8.09 -8.23
CA GLN A 128 -20.60 6.78 -8.48
C GLN A 128 -19.56 5.66 -8.55
N LEU A 129 -18.44 5.90 -9.22
CA LEU A 129 -17.33 4.94 -9.31
C LEU A 129 -16.70 4.66 -7.95
N ALA A 130 -16.45 5.70 -7.16
CA ALA A 130 -15.90 5.52 -5.81
C ALA A 130 -16.87 4.72 -4.93
N ARG A 131 -18.18 4.98 -5.00
CA ARG A 131 -19.19 4.19 -4.26
C ARG A 131 -19.17 2.71 -4.65
N TYR A 132 -19.06 2.42 -5.94
CA TYR A 132 -18.95 1.04 -6.42
C TYR A 132 -17.74 0.33 -5.80
N LEU A 133 -16.55 0.96 -5.83
CA LEU A 133 -15.34 0.39 -5.24
C LEU A 133 -15.42 0.26 -3.71
N LEU A 134 -16.06 1.22 -3.04
CA LEU A 134 -16.27 1.15 -1.59
C LEU A 134 -17.19 -0.01 -1.21
N ASN A 135 -18.28 -0.22 -1.97
CA ASN A 135 -19.16 -1.35 -1.77
C ASN A 135 -18.43 -2.68 -1.98
N LEU A 136 -17.64 -2.80 -3.05
CA LEU A 136 -16.84 -4.00 -3.32
C LEU A 136 -15.88 -4.31 -2.16
N ARG A 137 -15.21 -3.29 -1.62
CA ARG A 137 -14.33 -3.44 -0.45
C ARG A 137 -15.11 -3.84 0.80
N SER A 138 -16.29 -3.25 1.03
CA SER A 138 -17.14 -3.63 2.17
C SER A 138 -17.58 -5.08 2.07
N GLU A 139 -17.97 -5.57 0.89
CA GLU A 139 -18.33 -6.97 0.66
C GLU A 139 -17.15 -7.90 0.94
N LEU A 140 -15.95 -7.56 0.42
CA LEU A 140 -14.74 -8.31 0.72
C LEU A 140 -14.47 -8.34 2.23
N ASN A 141 -14.44 -7.17 2.88
CA ASN A 141 -14.12 -7.06 4.30
C ASN A 141 -15.15 -7.80 5.18
N ARG A 142 -16.43 -7.80 4.78
CA ARG A 142 -17.48 -8.61 5.43
C ARG A 142 -17.16 -10.10 5.32
N THR A 143 -16.86 -10.58 4.12
CA THR A 143 -16.49 -11.98 3.87
C THR A 143 -15.27 -12.40 4.66
N LEU A 144 -14.27 -11.51 4.79
CA LEU A 144 -13.06 -11.75 5.56
C LEU A 144 -13.26 -11.65 7.09
N GLY A 145 -14.45 -11.22 7.56
CA GLY A 145 -14.74 -11.00 8.98
C GLY A 145 -14.16 -9.70 9.56
N PHE A 146 -13.80 -8.74 8.71
CA PHE A 146 -13.21 -7.46 9.12
C PHE A 146 -14.19 -6.27 9.03
N GLU A 147 -15.46 -6.46 8.66
CA GLU A 147 -16.41 -5.36 8.42
C GLU A 147 -16.50 -4.38 9.61
N GLU A 148 -16.66 -4.89 10.82
CA GLU A 148 -16.74 -4.04 12.03
C GLU A 148 -15.42 -3.33 12.34
N ALA A 149 -14.28 -3.96 12.05
CA ALA A 149 -12.97 -3.44 12.38
C ALA A 149 -12.47 -2.36 11.41
N ILE A 150 -12.78 -2.49 10.11
CA ILE A 150 -12.22 -1.62 9.06
C ILE A 150 -13.25 -1.05 8.08
N GLY A 151 -14.54 -1.43 8.13
CA GLY A 151 -15.55 -0.95 7.19
C GLY A 151 -15.16 -1.18 5.74
N ASN A 152 -15.02 -0.11 4.96
CA ASN A 152 -14.58 -0.14 3.56
C ASN A 152 -13.09 0.23 3.36
N ALA A 153 -12.32 0.37 4.43
CA ALA A 153 -10.89 0.64 4.32
C ALA A 153 -10.14 -0.56 3.70
N SER A 154 -9.04 -0.27 3.02
CA SER A 154 -8.26 -1.28 2.30
C SER A 154 -6.79 -0.87 2.25
N PRO A 155 -5.85 -1.82 2.29
CA PRO A 155 -4.43 -1.53 2.12
C PRO A 155 -4.07 -1.02 0.70
N SER A 156 -5.00 -1.12 -0.26
CA SER A 156 -4.84 -0.52 -1.59
C SER A 156 -5.23 0.97 -1.65
N HIS A 157 -5.56 1.61 -0.50
CA HIS A 157 -6.00 3.00 -0.52
C HIS A 157 -5.60 3.78 0.73
N GLY A 158 -4.77 4.79 0.53
CA GLY A 158 -4.20 5.62 1.59
C GLY A 158 -3.03 4.97 2.34
N PRO A 159 -2.34 5.73 3.19
CA PRO A 159 -1.25 5.22 3.99
C PRO A 159 -1.72 4.11 4.92
N HIS A 160 -0.87 3.12 5.12
CA HIS A 160 -1.13 2.04 6.07
C HIS A 160 0.18 1.56 6.68
N ALA A 161 0.11 0.83 7.78
CA ALA A 161 1.29 0.27 8.42
C ALA A 161 1.08 -1.20 8.78
N ILE A 162 2.16 -1.98 8.69
CA ILE A 162 2.18 -3.38 9.11
C ILE A 162 3.31 -3.62 10.09
N THR A 163 3.21 -4.68 10.89
CA THR A 163 4.29 -5.10 11.78
C THR A 163 5.20 -6.13 11.11
N ARG A 164 6.38 -6.33 11.70
CA ARG A 164 7.28 -7.44 11.39
C ARG A 164 6.52 -8.78 11.38
N LYS A 165 5.71 -9.03 12.41
CA LYS A 165 4.88 -10.23 12.52
C LYS A 165 3.95 -10.41 11.31
N PHE A 166 3.43 -9.33 10.71
CA PHE A 166 2.58 -9.44 9.53
C PHE A 166 3.32 -10.11 8.36
N VAL A 167 4.53 -9.67 8.05
CA VAL A 167 5.32 -10.22 6.93
C VAL A 167 5.92 -11.60 7.21
N GLU A 168 5.93 -12.05 8.46
CA GLU A 168 6.26 -13.44 8.82
C GLU A 168 5.15 -14.43 8.46
N TYR A 169 3.90 -13.96 8.36
CA TYR A 169 2.74 -14.77 8.00
C TYR A 169 2.24 -14.53 6.57
N VAL A 170 2.52 -13.37 6.00
CA VAL A 170 2.06 -12.97 4.67
C VAL A 170 3.27 -12.81 3.74
N PRO A 171 3.44 -13.68 2.74
CA PRO A 171 4.55 -13.61 1.79
C PRO A 171 4.68 -12.24 1.11
N TYR A 172 5.88 -11.79 0.83
CA TYR A 172 6.13 -10.48 0.21
C TYR A 172 5.41 -10.33 -1.12
N GLN A 173 5.33 -11.39 -1.94
CA GLN A 173 4.62 -11.39 -3.23
C GLN A 173 3.15 -10.95 -3.07
N GLU A 174 2.54 -11.30 -1.95
CA GLU A 174 1.13 -11.01 -1.68
C GLU A 174 0.90 -9.55 -1.26
N LEU A 175 1.92 -8.86 -0.77
CA LEU A 175 1.85 -7.43 -0.51
C LEU A 175 1.68 -6.62 -1.82
N ALA A 176 2.10 -7.18 -2.96
CA ALA A 176 1.87 -6.61 -4.28
C ALA A 176 0.41 -6.76 -4.78
N ILE A 177 -0.41 -7.53 -4.05
CA ILE A 177 -1.85 -7.67 -4.30
C ILE A 177 -2.57 -7.36 -2.97
N PRO A 178 -2.73 -6.08 -2.60
CA PRO A 178 -3.11 -5.68 -1.24
C PRO A 178 -4.39 -6.36 -0.69
N PRO A 179 -5.47 -6.59 -1.48
CA PRO A 179 -6.62 -7.37 -1.02
C PRO A 179 -6.29 -8.84 -0.69
N VAL A 180 -5.32 -9.45 -1.41
CA VAL A 180 -4.86 -10.83 -1.11
C VAL A 180 -4.07 -10.86 0.20
N ALA A 181 -3.22 -9.86 0.44
CA ALA A 181 -2.53 -9.73 1.73
C ALA A 181 -3.53 -9.61 2.89
N LEU A 182 -4.64 -8.87 2.69
CA LEU A 182 -5.72 -8.76 3.68
C LEU A 182 -6.45 -10.10 3.90
N ALA A 183 -6.71 -10.86 2.82
CA ALA A 183 -7.33 -12.18 2.90
C ALA A 183 -6.43 -13.19 3.67
N LEU A 184 -5.13 -13.16 3.45
CA LEU A 184 -4.17 -13.98 4.20
C LEU A 184 -4.11 -13.55 5.67
N ALA A 185 -4.17 -12.24 5.95
CA ALA A 185 -4.26 -11.75 7.32
C ALA A 185 -5.47 -12.32 8.06
N ALA A 186 -6.64 -12.41 7.39
CA ALA A 186 -7.83 -13.02 7.94
C ALA A 186 -7.63 -14.53 8.23
N ARG A 187 -7.08 -15.27 7.26
CA ARG A 187 -6.77 -16.71 7.44
C ARG A 187 -5.80 -16.97 8.58
N CYS A 188 -4.80 -16.09 8.73
CA CYS A 188 -3.80 -16.18 9.80
C CYS A 188 -4.28 -15.55 11.12
N ARG A 189 -5.54 -15.07 11.20
CA ARG A 189 -6.13 -14.42 12.37
C ARG A 189 -5.29 -13.26 12.90
N LEU A 190 -4.70 -12.48 11.99
CA LEU A 190 -3.96 -11.27 12.35
C LEU A 190 -4.93 -10.15 12.70
N ASN A 191 -4.54 -9.33 13.68
CA ASN A 191 -5.37 -8.21 14.12
C ASN A 191 -5.22 -7.02 13.16
N VAL A 192 -6.29 -6.73 12.42
CA VAL A 192 -6.39 -5.63 11.45
C VAL A 192 -7.38 -4.59 11.94
N GLY A 193 -7.07 -3.32 11.81
CA GLY A 193 -7.98 -2.26 12.30
C GLY A 193 -7.69 -0.87 11.73
N ILE A 194 -8.62 0.05 11.97
CA ILE A 194 -8.41 1.47 11.64
C ILE A 194 -7.42 2.10 12.61
N GLY A 195 -6.29 2.55 12.06
CA GLY A 195 -5.27 3.30 12.79
C GLY A 195 -5.48 4.80 12.72
N ALA A 196 -5.97 5.30 11.60
CA ALA A 196 -6.24 6.72 11.40
C ALA A 196 -7.44 6.95 10.47
N ARG A 197 -8.00 8.16 10.51
CA ARG A 197 -9.01 8.64 9.57
C ARG A 197 -8.47 9.86 8.84
N LEU A 198 -8.57 9.86 7.53
CA LEU A 198 -8.10 10.95 6.67
C LEU A 198 -8.97 11.02 5.42
N PRO A 199 -9.81 12.05 5.25
CA PRO A 199 -10.61 12.17 4.03
C PRO A 199 -9.76 12.11 2.76
N HIS A 200 -10.20 11.33 1.76
CA HIS A 200 -9.50 11.13 0.49
C HIS A 200 -8.97 12.44 -0.13
N ALA A 201 -9.78 13.50 -0.11
CA ALA A 201 -9.38 14.81 -0.64
C ALA A 201 -8.16 15.44 0.09
N LYS A 202 -7.81 14.97 1.28
CA LYS A 202 -6.66 15.44 2.07
C LYS A 202 -5.37 14.64 1.83
N LEU A 203 -5.43 13.54 1.07
CA LEU A 203 -4.23 12.78 0.69
C LEU A 203 -3.28 13.63 -0.16
N GLY A 204 -3.82 14.53 -0.98
CA GLY A 204 -3.04 15.37 -1.89
C GLY A 204 -2.55 14.63 -3.13
N SER A 205 -3.06 13.42 -3.39
CA SER A 205 -2.73 12.66 -4.60
C SER A 205 -3.23 13.35 -5.86
N ARG A 206 -2.46 13.25 -6.94
CA ARG A 206 -2.80 13.87 -8.22
C ARG A 206 -3.99 13.21 -8.88
N GLN A 207 -4.80 14.03 -9.56
CA GLN A 207 -5.79 13.50 -10.48
C GLN A 207 -5.09 12.84 -11.67
N ARG A 208 -5.52 11.64 -12.00
CA ARG A 208 -5.05 10.86 -13.15
C ARG A 208 -6.10 10.91 -14.27
N ASP A 209 -5.70 10.57 -15.49
CA ASP A 209 -6.58 10.53 -16.64
C ASP A 209 -7.62 9.40 -16.58
N PHE A 210 -8.54 9.39 -17.53
CA PHE A 210 -9.63 8.41 -17.61
C PHE A 210 -9.11 6.98 -17.82
N TYR A 211 -8.07 6.81 -18.66
CA TYR A 211 -7.51 5.50 -18.93
C TYR A 211 -6.90 4.87 -17.67
N HIS A 212 -6.07 5.63 -16.95
CA HIS A 212 -5.49 5.20 -15.69
C HIS A 212 -6.57 4.83 -14.66
N ASN A 213 -7.61 5.65 -14.53
CA ASN A 213 -8.71 5.39 -13.60
C ASN A 213 -9.43 4.07 -13.93
N ARG A 214 -9.65 3.78 -15.21
CA ARG A 214 -10.24 2.52 -15.66
C ARG A 214 -9.35 1.33 -15.30
N GLN A 215 -8.05 1.40 -15.58
CA GLN A 215 -7.10 0.34 -15.26
C GLN A 215 -7.02 0.09 -13.74
N ILE A 216 -7.01 1.13 -12.92
CA ILE A 216 -7.05 1.01 -11.46
C ILE A 216 -8.32 0.31 -10.99
N VAL A 217 -9.48 0.65 -11.55
CA VAL A 217 -10.76 0.00 -11.20
C VAL A 217 -10.72 -1.49 -11.53
N GLU A 218 -10.29 -1.86 -12.74
CA GLU A 218 -10.16 -3.26 -13.14
C GLU A 218 -9.14 -4.00 -12.26
N THR A 219 -8.03 -3.35 -11.90
CA THR A 219 -7.04 -3.91 -10.97
C THR A 219 -7.68 -4.22 -9.62
N ILE A 220 -8.40 -3.25 -9.03
CA ILE A 220 -9.03 -3.42 -7.71
C ILE A 220 -10.10 -4.53 -7.73
N ILE A 221 -10.93 -4.58 -8.78
CA ILE A 221 -11.93 -5.66 -8.92
C ILE A 221 -11.24 -7.01 -8.97
N GLY A 222 -10.26 -7.17 -9.86
CA GLY A 222 -9.52 -8.41 -10.01
C GLY A 222 -8.79 -8.83 -8.72
N ASP A 223 -8.16 -7.88 -8.04
CA ASP A 223 -7.47 -8.12 -6.77
C ASP A 223 -8.46 -8.59 -5.67
N CYS A 224 -9.66 -8.03 -5.62
CA CYS A 224 -10.70 -8.46 -4.67
C CYS A 224 -11.23 -9.86 -5.00
N LEU A 225 -11.45 -10.17 -6.28
CA LEU A 225 -11.87 -11.52 -6.71
C LEU A 225 -10.80 -12.55 -6.34
N GLU A 226 -9.56 -12.26 -6.63
CA GLU A 226 -8.43 -13.12 -6.29
C GLU A 226 -8.30 -13.32 -4.78
N ALA A 227 -8.50 -12.26 -3.99
CA ALA A 227 -8.49 -12.32 -2.53
C ALA A 227 -9.55 -13.27 -1.97
N LEU A 228 -10.77 -13.27 -2.54
CA LEU A 228 -11.83 -14.22 -2.16
C LEU A 228 -11.43 -15.67 -2.45
N GLN A 229 -10.83 -15.92 -3.62
CA GLN A 229 -10.36 -17.28 -3.95
C GLN A 229 -9.28 -17.75 -2.96
N VAL A 230 -8.31 -16.89 -2.65
CA VAL A 230 -7.26 -17.18 -1.66
C VAL A 230 -7.86 -17.42 -0.27
N PHE A 231 -8.85 -16.62 0.14
CA PHE A 231 -9.50 -16.78 1.43
C PHE A 231 -10.18 -18.15 1.58
N TYR A 232 -10.88 -18.60 0.54
CA TYR A 232 -11.56 -19.91 0.53
C TYR A 232 -10.63 -21.09 0.19
N GLY A 233 -9.37 -20.84 -0.16
CA GLY A 233 -8.43 -21.90 -0.58
C GLY A 233 -8.71 -22.46 -1.97
N HIS A 234 -9.37 -21.69 -2.82
CA HIS A 234 -9.66 -22.06 -4.20
C HIS A 234 -8.53 -21.68 -5.15
N THR A 235 -8.60 -22.19 -6.39
CA THR A 235 -7.68 -21.75 -7.47
C THR A 235 -7.87 -20.27 -7.73
N ARG A 236 -6.75 -19.52 -7.78
CA ARG A 236 -6.75 -18.08 -8.02
C ARG A 236 -7.38 -17.76 -9.37
N THR A 237 -8.30 -16.81 -9.38
CA THR A 237 -8.87 -16.27 -10.60
C THR A 237 -9.25 -14.80 -10.41
N ARG A 238 -9.18 -14.06 -11.48
CA ARG A 238 -9.61 -12.66 -11.60
C ARG A 238 -10.83 -12.54 -12.50
N THR A 239 -11.50 -13.68 -12.74
CA THR A 239 -12.65 -13.79 -13.67
C THR A 239 -13.95 -13.92 -12.88
N GLN A 240 -14.95 -13.15 -13.27
CA GLN A 240 -16.32 -13.23 -12.79
C GLN A 240 -17.28 -13.05 -13.97
N ASP A 241 -18.31 -13.89 -14.07
CA ASP A 241 -19.34 -13.84 -15.10
C ASP A 241 -18.77 -13.77 -16.54
N GLY A 242 -17.72 -14.56 -16.78
CA GLY A 242 -17.04 -14.62 -18.08
C GLY A 242 -16.12 -13.44 -18.40
N LYS A 243 -16.02 -12.44 -17.52
CA LYS A 243 -15.13 -11.29 -17.69
C LYS A 243 -13.91 -11.41 -16.77
N THR A 244 -12.70 -11.24 -17.35
CA THR A 244 -11.44 -11.21 -16.62
C THR A 244 -11.01 -9.75 -16.35
N TYR A 245 -10.72 -9.44 -15.10
CA TYR A 245 -10.33 -8.09 -14.64
C TYR A 245 -8.82 -8.04 -14.39
N LEU A 246 -8.05 -7.63 -15.37
CA LEU A 246 -6.59 -7.58 -15.29
C LEU A 246 -6.08 -6.22 -14.85
N GLY A 247 -6.53 -5.14 -15.49
CA GLY A 247 -6.01 -3.80 -15.25
C GLY A 247 -4.48 -3.79 -15.30
N TYR A 248 -3.85 -3.19 -14.30
CA TYR A 248 -2.39 -3.16 -14.15
C TYR A 248 -1.77 -4.46 -13.61
N HIS A 249 -2.54 -5.51 -13.36
CA HIS A 249 -2.00 -6.76 -12.84
C HIS A 249 -0.93 -7.37 -13.74
N THR A 250 -1.11 -7.28 -15.08
CA THR A 250 -0.15 -7.80 -16.05
C THR A 250 1.19 -7.06 -16.09
N GLU A 251 1.23 -5.87 -15.50
CA GLU A 251 2.46 -5.07 -15.41
C GLU A 251 3.25 -5.36 -14.14
N ARG A 252 2.70 -6.14 -13.18
CA ARG A 252 3.40 -6.53 -11.96
C ARG A 252 4.53 -7.47 -12.27
N ARG A 253 5.76 -7.03 -12.04
CA ARG A 253 6.99 -7.78 -12.34
C ARG A 253 7.39 -8.61 -11.12
N PHE A 254 6.62 -9.69 -10.89
CA PHE A 254 6.94 -10.66 -9.83
C PHE A 254 8.29 -11.33 -10.03
N ASP A 255 8.73 -11.49 -11.28
CA ASP A 255 10.05 -11.99 -11.63
C ASP A 255 11.17 -11.12 -11.02
N LEU A 256 11.09 -9.79 -11.18
CA LEU A 256 12.06 -8.87 -10.59
C LEU A 256 12.00 -8.84 -9.05
N LEU A 257 10.80 -9.01 -8.49
CA LEU A 257 10.66 -9.17 -7.04
C LEU A 257 11.35 -10.44 -6.53
N GLU A 258 11.13 -11.57 -7.20
CA GLU A 258 11.76 -12.84 -6.84
C GLU A 258 13.29 -12.77 -6.91
N ASP A 259 13.83 -12.15 -7.95
CA ASP A 259 15.26 -11.96 -8.09
C ASP A 259 15.83 -11.05 -6.98
N PHE A 260 15.12 -9.97 -6.64
CA PHE A 260 15.49 -9.12 -5.52
C PHE A 260 15.48 -9.89 -4.19
N LEU A 261 14.44 -10.69 -3.94
CA LEU A 261 14.34 -11.50 -2.72
C LEU A 261 15.47 -12.51 -2.60
N LYS A 262 15.92 -13.14 -3.70
CA LYS A 262 17.09 -14.03 -3.72
C LYS A 262 18.37 -13.28 -3.30
N ILE A 263 18.58 -12.09 -3.90
CA ILE A 263 19.76 -11.25 -3.60
C ILE A 263 19.83 -10.86 -2.12
N ILE A 264 18.72 -10.47 -1.52
CA ILE A 264 18.72 -10.03 -0.12
C ILE A 264 18.71 -11.20 0.90
N SER A 265 18.47 -12.43 0.47
CA SER A 265 18.48 -13.63 1.33
C SER A 265 19.90 -14.18 1.53
N THR A 266 20.84 -13.77 0.70
CA THR A 266 22.28 -14.08 0.81
C THR A 266 22.97 -13.09 1.74
#